data_d5bc2f8701df04386dc47018ed22e304
#
_entry.id   d5bc2f8701df04386dc47018ed22e304
#
_cell.length_a   1.000
_cell.length_b   1.000
_cell.length_c   1.000
_cell.angle_alpha   90.00
_cell.angle_beta   90.00
_cell.angle_gamma   90.00
#
_symmetry.space_group_name_H-M   'P 1'
#
loop_
_entity.id
_entity.type
_entity.pdbx_description
1 polymer ?
#
loop_
_entity_poly.entity_id
_entity_poly.type
_entity_poly.pdbx_seq_one_letter_code
_entity_poly.pdbx_strand_id
1 'polypeptide(L)'
;MSNLREVNDDILKDWLLFREDELSSLTCDEDRKHWVYFDEISERILKNIPKQNRAYIQKQLNLLDDNFMDYIGYWNEKYYRNGFCDGVQLIGGCFRK
;
A
#
# COMPACT_ATOMS: atom_id res chain seq x y z
N MET A 1 17.61 -21.10 -11.27
CA MET A 1 16.50 -20.19 -11.57
C MET A 1 16.25 -19.30 -10.39
N SER A 2 16.22 -18.00 -10.61
CA SER A 2 16.02 -17.08 -9.49
C SER A 2 14.60 -17.16 -8.94
N ASN A 3 14.46 -16.95 -7.63
CA ASN A 3 13.17 -16.91 -6.96
C ASN A 3 12.49 -15.58 -7.25
N LEU A 4 11.31 -15.62 -7.83
CA LEU A 4 10.54 -14.42 -8.17
C LEU A 4 10.21 -13.57 -6.92
N ARG A 5 10.13 -14.20 -5.76
CA ARG A 5 9.85 -13.50 -4.50
C ARG A 5 11.02 -12.62 -4.02
N GLU A 6 12.22 -12.91 -4.50
CA GLU A 6 13.45 -12.27 -4.05
C GLU A 6 14.12 -11.36 -5.07
N VAL A 7 13.61 -11.34 -6.32
CA VAL A 7 14.18 -10.52 -7.37
C VAL A 7 13.77 -9.06 -7.16
N ASN A 8 14.76 -8.18 -6.94
CA ASN A 8 14.53 -6.77 -6.64
C ASN A 8 14.21 -5.93 -7.87
N ASP A 9 14.77 -6.28 -9.02
CA ASP A 9 14.64 -5.53 -10.26
C ASP A 9 14.09 -6.46 -11.33
N ASP A 10 12.81 -6.79 -11.21
CA ASP A 10 12.14 -7.77 -12.04
C ASP A 10 10.92 -7.19 -12.76
N ILE A 11 10.45 -7.95 -13.75
CA ILE A 11 9.27 -7.61 -14.55
C ILE A 11 8.00 -7.55 -13.67
N LEU A 12 7.94 -8.36 -12.63
CA LEU A 12 6.79 -8.38 -11.72
C LEU A 12 6.64 -7.08 -10.96
N LYS A 13 7.76 -6.47 -10.53
CA LYS A 13 7.74 -5.18 -9.87
C LYS A 13 7.22 -4.09 -10.80
N ASP A 14 7.70 -4.06 -12.05
CA ASP A 14 7.25 -3.10 -13.05
C ASP A 14 5.77 -3.30 -13.37
N TRP A 15 5.33 -4.55 -13.48
CA TRP A 15 3.92 -4.89 -13.70
C TRP A 15 3.04 -4.43 -12.53
N LEU A 16 3.50 -4.62 -11.30
CA LEU A 16 2.77 -4.19 -10.11
C LEU A 16 2.55 -2.67 -10.12
N LEU A 17 3.58 -1.89 -10.43
CA LEU A 17 3.48 -0.45 -10.51
C LEU A 17 2.48 -0.01 -11.57
N PHE A 18 2.51 -0.65 -12.73
CA PHE A 18 1.56 -0.39 -13.82
C PHE A 18 0.12 -0.69 -13.39
N ARG A 19 -0.10 -1.83 -12.72
CA ARG A 19 -1.44 -2.23 -12.28
C ARG A 19 -1.97 -1.34 -11.16
N GLU A 20 -1.13 -0.89 -10.27
CA GLU A 20 -1.53 0.07 -9.23
C GLU A 20 -2.03 1.36 -9.85
N ASP A 21 -1.33 1.85 -10.87
CA ASP A 21 -1.73 3.04 -11.62
C ASP A 21 -3.08 2.86 -12.31
N GLU A 22 -3.28 1.74 -12.98
CA GLU A 22 -4.57 1.42 -13.61
C GLU A 22 -5.70 1.33 -12.61
N LEU A 23 -5.48 0.58 -11.53
CA LEU A 23 -6.51 0.31 -10.53
C LEU A 23 -6.92 1.55 -9.75
N SER A 24 -6.01 2.51 -9.59
CA SER A 24 -6.33 3.76 -8.90
C SER A 24 -7.39 4.58 -9.62
N SER A 25 -7.57 4.38 -10.94
CA SER A 25 -8.59 5.05 -11.71
C SER A 25 -9.97 4.38 -11.64
N LEU A 26 -10.04 3.19 -11.06
CA LEU A 26 -11.27 2.39 -10.98
C LEU A 26 -11.99 2.56 -9.64
N THR A 27 -11.85 3.72 -9.01
CA THR A 27 -12.44 4.00 -7.71
C THR A 27 -13.96 4.03 -7.78
N CYS A 28 -14.62 3.31 -6.88
CA CYS A 28 -16.06 3.30 -6.72
C CYS A 28 -16.48 3.82 -5.34
N ASP A 29 -17.79 3.97 -5.11
CA ASP A 29 -18.29 4.50 -3.84
C ASP A 29 -17.94 3.61 -2.65
N GLU A 30 -17.93 2.30 -2.84
CA GLU A 30 -17.53 1.37 -1.77
C GLU A 30 -16.08 1.57 -1.39
N ASP A 31 -15.20 1.80 -2.35
CA ASP A 31 -13.78 2.05 -2.10
C ASP A 31 -13.60 3.29 -1.22
N ARG A 32 -14.37 4.33 -1.47
CA ARG A 32 -14.31 5.58 -0.70
C ARG A 32 -14.64 5.40 0.77
N LYS A 33 -15.49 4.44 1.11
CA LYS A 33 -15.84 4.14 2.50
C LYS A 33 -14.67 3.59 3.30
N HIS A 34 -13.67 3.04 2.60
CA HIS A 34 -12.50 2.43 3.21
C HIS A 34 -11.25 3.29 3.12
N TRP A 35 -11.37 4.53 2.65
CA TRP A 35 -10.25 5.45 2.57
C TRP A 35 -9.81 5.93 3.95
N VAL A 36 -8.53 6.22 4.06
CA VAL A 36 -7.98 6.85 5.26
C VAL A 36 -8.08 8.37 5.08
N TYR A 37 -8.82 9.00 5.97
CA TYR A 37 -9.02 10.46 5.96
C TYR A 37 -8.03 11.14 6.89
N PHE A 38 -6.76 10.95 6.61
CA PHE A 38 -5.67 11.41 7.49
C PHE A 38 -5.68 12.93 7.67
N ASP A 39 -5.78 13.68 6.57
CA ASP A 39 -5.70 15.14 6.63
C ASP A 39 -6.86 15.74 7.43
N GLU A 40 -8.06 15.23 7.21
CA GLU A 40 -9.25 15.72 7.92
C GLU A 40 -9.17 15.42 9.41
N ILE A 41 -8.76 14.22 9.77
CA ILE A 41 -8.62 13.80 11.16
C ILE A 41 -7.49 14.58 11.84
N SER A 42 -6.37 14.77 11.15
CA SER A 42 -5.24 15.55 11.65
C SER A 42 -5.64 17.00 11.94
N GLU A 43 -6.42 17.62 11.07
CA GLU A 43 -6.92 18.97 11.28
C GLU A 43 -7.79 19.06 12.53
N ARG A 44 -8.67 18.08 12.74
CA ARG A 44 -9.51 18.04 13.95
C ARG A 44 -8.67 17.94 15.21
N ILE A 45 -7.64 17.10 15.20
CA ILE A 45 -6.73 16.95 16.33
C ILE A 45 -6.03 18.29 16.61
N LEU A 46 -5.46 18.91 15.57
CA LEU A 46 -4.70 20.14 15.70
C LEU A 46 -5.55 21.32 16.18
N LYS A 47 -6.84 21.34 15.84
CA LYS A 47 -7.76 22.39 16.32
C LYS A 47 -8.06 22.29 17.81
N ASN A 48 -7.92 21.12 18.39
CA ASN A 48 -8.31 20.84 19.77
C ASN A 48 -7.14 20.75 20.75
N ILE A 49 -5.93 21.14 20.32
CA ILE A 49 -4.76 21.15 21.19
C ILE A 49 -4.24 22.58 21.36
N PRO A 50 -3.50 22.85 22.47
CA PRO A 50 -2.90 24.15 22.67
C PRO A 50 -1.99 24.56 21.52
N LYS A 51 -2.02 25.82 21.14
CA LYS A 51 -1.28 26.35 20.02
C LYS A 51 0.22 26.04 20.09
N GLN A 52 0.77 26.09 21.28
CA GLN A 52 2.20 25.82 21.53
C GLN A 52 2.61 24.39 21.22
N ASN A 53 1.66 23.46 21.22
CA ASN A 53 1.92 22.03 20.96
C ASN A 53 1.68 21.64 19.51
N ARG A 54 1.12 22.53 18.70
CA ARG A 54 0.71 22.18 17.33
C ARG A 54 1.88 21.75 16.45
N ALA A 55 3.01 22.44 16.52
CA ALA A 55 4.17 22.13 15.70
C ALA A 55 4.71 20.71 15.99
N TYR A 56 4.80 20.37 17.28
CA TYR A 56 5.24 19.04 17.70
C TYR A 56 4.28 17.95 17.23
N ILE A 57 3.00 18.14 17.49
CA ILE A 57 1.97 17.15 17.13
C ILE A 57 1.89 17.00 15.61
N GLN A 58 1.96 18.12 14.86
CA GLN A 58 1.97 18.05 13.39
C GLN A 58 3.13 17.19 12.88
N LYS A 59 4.31 17.36 13.45
CA LYS A 59 5.48 16.59 13.09
C LYS A 59 5.26 15.09 13.36
N GLN A 60 4.71 14.76 14.52
CA GLN A 60 4.44 13.37 14.88
C GLN A 60 3.38 12.75 13.96
N LEU A 61 2.33 13.51 13.63
CA LEU A 61 1.30 13.05 12.71
C LEU A 61 1.87 12.78 11.30
N ASN A 62 2.76 13.65 10.83
CA ASN A 62 3.40 13.45 9.53
C ASN A 62 4.29 12.20 9.53
N LEU A 63 5.02 11.96 10.61
CA LEU A 63 5.83 10.74 10.75
C LEU A 63 4.95 9.49 10.77
N LEU A 64 3.82 9.55 11.45
CA LEU A 64 2.87 8.44 11.47
C LEU A 64 2.31 8.16 10.09
N ASP A 65 1.96 9.20 9.35
CA ASP A 65 1.46 9.07 7.98
C ASP A 65 2.49 8.41 7.07
N ASP A 66 3.74 8.90 7.10
CA ASP A 66 4.83 8.34 6.30
C ASP A 66 5.08 6.87 6.63
N ASN A 67 5.09 6.55 7.92
CA ASN A 67 5.28 5.17 8.37
C ASN A 67 4.13 4.27 7.93
N PHE A 68 2.91 4.77 7.99
CA PHE A 68 1.72 4.02 7.59
C PHE A 68 1.70 3.77 6.08
N MET A 69 2.10 4.76 5.28
CA MET A 69 2.19 4.61 3.83
C MET A 69 3.27 3.60 3.45
N ASP A 70 4.41 3.63 4.13
CA ASP A 70 5.47 2.63 3.93
C ASP A 70 4.97 1.22 4.27
N TYR A 71 4.27 1.07 5.38
CA TYR A 71 3.68 -0.20 5.80
C TYR A 71 2.72 -0.74 4.75
N ILE A 72 1.82 0.11 4.26
CA ILE A 72 0.85 -0.31 3.24
C ILE A 72 1.58 -0.74 1.96
N GLY A 73 2.53 0.07 1.48
CA GLY A 73 3.26 -0.22 0.25
C GLY A 73 4.02 -1.51 0.33
N TYR A 74 4.72 -1.73 1.45
CA TYR A 74 5.50 -2.95 1.67
C TYR A 74 4.61 -4.20 1.63
N TRP A 75 3.51 -4.20 2.39
CA TRP A 75 2.65 -5.37 2.49
C TRP A 75 1.84 -5.62 1.23
N ASN A 76 1.41 -4.57 0.54
CA ASN A 76 0.73 -4.72 -0.74
C ASN A 76 1.63 -5.39 -1.78
N GLU A 77 2.88 -4.95 -1.88
CA GLU A 77 3.83 -5.56 -2.81
C GLU A 77 4.09 -7.01 -2.43
N LYS A 78 4.30 -7.28 -1.14
CA LYS A 78 4.56 -8.63 -0.66
C LYS A 78 3.41 -9.59 -0.96
N TYR A 79 2.18 -9.19 -0.66
CA TYR A 79 1.01 -10.02 -0.92
C TYR A 79 0.76 -10.22 -2.41
N TYR A 80 0.92 -9.17 -3.20
CA TYR A 80 0.76 -9.27 -4.64
C TYR A 80 1.78 -10.24 -5.24
N ARG A 81 3.04 -10.10 -4.87
CA ARG A 81 4.12 -10.96 -5.36
C ARG A 81 3.90 -12.42 -4.99
N ASN A 82 3.55 -12.69 -3.75
CA ASN A 82 3.30 -14.05 -3.29
C ASN A 82 2.04 -14.62 -3.94
N GLY A 83 0.99 -13.84 -4.08
CA GLY A 83 -0.23 -14.26 -4.75
C GLY A 83 0.02 -14.61 -6.22
N PHE A 84 0.84 -13.83 -6.92
CA PHE A 84 1.23 -14.12 -8.29
C PHE A 84 1.99 -15.45 -8.37
N CYS A 85 2.98 -15.65 -7.50
CA CYS A 85 3.75 -16.89 -7.47
C CYS A 85 2.87 -18.09 -7.18
N ASP A 86 1.96 -17.95 -6.22
CA ASP A 86 1.02 -19.02 -5.86
C ASP A 86 0.08 -19.33 -7.03
N GLY A 87 -0.38 -18.32 -7.74
CA GLY A 87 -1.21 -18.48 -8.93
C GLY A 87 -0.50 -19.23 -10.03
N VAL A 88 0.77 -18.91 -10.29
CA VAL A 88 1.59 -19.61 -11.28
C VAL A 88 1.78 -21.07 -10.89
N GLN A 89 2.04 -21.34 -9.60
CA GLN A 89 2.19 -22.71 -9.10
C GLN A 89 0.90 -23.50 -9.24
N LEU A 90 -0.22 -22.88 -8.95
CA LEU A 90 -1.53 -23.52 -9.07
C LEU A 90 -1.83 -23.89 -10.51
N ILE A 91 -1.62 -22.98 -11.46
CA ILE A 91 -1.82 -23.21 -12.88
C ILE A 91 -0.87 -24.30 -13.38
N GLY A 92 0.42 -24.22 -12.99
CA GLY A 92 1.40 -25.24 -13.34
C GLY A 92 1.00 -26.62 -12.83
N GLY A 93 0.44 -26.68 -11.63
CA GLY A 93 -0.06 -27.94 -11.05
C GLY A 93 -1.24 -28.51 -11.82
N CYS A 94 -2.10 -27.66 -12.39
CA CYS A 94 -3.24 -28.12 -13.19
C CYS A 94 -2.82 -28.83 -14.48
N PHE A 95 -1.65 -28.50 -15.04
CA PHE A 95 -1.14 -29.09 -16.27
C PHE A 95 -0.16 -30.26 -16.05
N ARG A 96 0.22 -30.48 -14.81
CA ARG A 96 1.05 -31.64 -14.44
C ARG A 96 0.18 -32.86 -14.24
N LYS A 97 0.51 -33.90 -14.91
CA LYS A 97 -0.16 -35.21 -14.75
C LYS A 97 0.84 -36.28 -14.34
#